data_b82ca3715dde05619054e2fa87bce442
#
_entry.id   b82ca3715dde05619054e2fa87bce442
#
_cell.length_a   1.000
_cell.length_b   1.000
_cell.length_c   1.000
_cell.angle_alpha   90.00
_cell.angle_beta   90.00
_cell.angle_gamma   90.00
#
_symmetry.space_group_name_H-M   'P 1'
#
loop_
_entity.id
_entity.type
_entity.pdbx_description
1 polymer ?
#
loop_
_entity_poly.entity_id
_entity_poly.type
_entity_poly.pdbx_seq_one_letter_code
_entity_poly.pdbx_strand_id
1 'polypeptide(L)'
;MMHVHIDRESVAMGDDVDSHAEVWDFDDDAKIGDVLVRIVDQHFLASVAGPVAWKVFAQNGSATESFDKEKMRRLGYWAGKPTEMAMLFVDESHSVQVSWTNRMTGARTPIADELVPHGPGEYHFYVNYVSGGRAVPFAEFRDWVQLSDDEYWAQMNATRARLYPQLYDENGEPRPRGRA
;
A
#
# COMPACT_ATOMS: atom_id res chain seq x y z
N MET A 1 9.88 14.76 16.73
CA MET A 1 10.59 13.98 15.68
C MET A 1 10.01 12.59 15.66
N MET A 2 9.67 12.11 14.50
CA MET A 2 9.01 10.82 14.25
C MET A 2 10.03 9.84 13.63
N HIS A 3 10.03 8.58 14.07
CA HIS A 3 10.89 7.52 13.55
C HIS A 3 10.04 6.54 12.75
N VAL A 4 10.31 6.42 11.46
CA VAL A 4 9.65 5.47 10.59
C VAL A 4 10.60 4.31 10.34
N HIS A 5 10.26 3.16 10.91
CA HIS A 5 10.91 1.89 10.61
C HIS A 5 10.31 1.34 9.33
N ILE A 6 11.14 1.12 8.34
CA ILE A 6 10.71 0.60 7.05
C ILE A 6 11.54 -0.62 6.68
N ASP A 7 10.88 -1.63 6.12
CA ASP A 7 11.52 -2.82 5.57
C ASP A 7 10.83 -3.22 4.27
N ARG A 8 11.48 -4.02 3.44
CA ARG A 8 10.90 -4.55 2.21
C ARG A 8 11.19 -6.03 2.03
N GLU A 9 10.32 -6.68 1.29
CA GLU A 9 10.52 -8.06 0.88
C GLU A 9 11.71 -8.19 -0.08
N SER A 10 12.51 -9.23 0.13
CA SER A 10 13.56 -9.65 -0.79
C SER A 10 12.97 -10.27 -2.04
N VAL A 11 13.49 -9.92 -3.22
CA VAL A 11 12.93 -10.37 -4.52
C VAL A 11 13.82 -11.35 -5.27
N ALA A 12 15.09 -11.52 -4.88
CA ALA A 12 16.01 -12.38 -5.59
C ALA A 12 16.54 -13.51 -4.69
N MET A 13 16.47 -14.72 -5.19
CA MET A 13 17.20 -15.84 -4.59
C MET A 13 18.69 -15.66 -4.91
N GLY A 14 19.42 -14.97 -4.06
CA GLY A 14 20.87 -14.89 -4.11
C GLY A 14 21.49 -13.50 -4.04
N ASP A 15 20.83 -12.48 -4.56
CA ASP A 15 21.40 -11.14 -4.62
C ASP A 15 20.85 -10.19 -3.53
N ASP A 16 19.84 -10.61 -2.78
CA ASP A 16 19.10 -9.80 -1.83
C ASP A 16 19.00 -10.51 -0.47
N VAL A 17 20.18 -10.90 0.06
CA VAL A 17 20.28 -11.67 1.32
C VAL A 17 20.39 -10.79 2.56
N ASP A 18 20.64 -9.49 2.37
CA ASP A 18 20.79 -8.55 3.48
C ASP A 18 19.41 -7.99 3.92
N SER A 19 19.32 -7.64 5.19
CA SER A 19 18.16 -6.93 5.72
C SER A 19 18.04 -5.56 5.06
N HIS A 20 16.84 -5.23 4.61
CA HIS A 20 16.51 -3.91 4.04
C HIS A 20 15.89 -2.98 5.07
N ALA A 21 15.87 -3.39 6.34
CA ALA A 21 15.30 -2.59 7.40
C ALA A 21 16.11 -1.30 7.62
N GLU A 22 15.42 -0.17 7.53
CA GLU A 22 15.97 1.16 7.78
C GLU A 22 15.11 1.90 8.80
N VAL A 23 15.69 2.94 9.42
CA VAL A 23 14.96 3.88 10.26
C VAL A 23 15.13 5.26 9.67
N TRP A 24 14.00 5.89 9.37
CA TRP A 24 13.96 7.22 8.78
C TRP A 24 13.36 8.24 9.73
N ASP A 25 14.04 9.36 9.86
CA ASP A 25 13.57 10.48 10.67
C ASP A 25 12.70 11.41 9.84
N PHE A 26 11.57 11.82 10.43
CA PHE A 26 10.63 12.79 9.87
C PHE A 26 10.20 13.79 10.94
N ASP A 27 9.68 14.92 10.51
CA ASP A 27 9.02 15.89 11.38
C ASP A 27 7.70 15.33 11.92
N ASP A 28 7.24 15.85 13.06
CA ASP A 28 6.06 15.32 13.75
C ASP A 28 4.74 15.48 12.96
N ASP A 29 4.72 16.37 11.97
CA ASP A 29 3.61 16.62 11.06
C ASP A 29 3.75 15.91 9.70
N ALA A 30 4.75 15.05 9.56
CA ALA A 30 4.99 14.30 8.33
C ALA A 30 3.76 13.49 7.90
N LYS A 31 3.58 13.42 6.60
CA LYS A 31 2.43 12.79 5.96
C LYS A 31 2.83 11.43 5.37
N ILE A 32 1.84 10.61 5.14
CA ILE A 32 2.06 9.31 4.48
C ILE A 32 2.70 9.49 3.11
N GLY A 33 2.33 10.56 2.39
CA GLY A 33 2.95 10.91 1.12
C GLY A 33 4.46 11.14 1.21
N ASP A 34 4.95 11.70 2.31
CA ASP A 34 6.38 11.95 2.49
C ASP A 34 7.16 10.64 2.59
N VAL A 35 6.58 9.61 3.23
CA VAL A 35 7.17 8.27 3.26
C VAL A 35 7.23 7.67 1.86
N LEU A 36 6.15 7.79 1.07
CA LEU A 36 6.13 7.27 -0.30
C LEU A 36 7.12 7.98 -1.21
N VAL A 37 7.24 9.30 -1.10
CA VAL A 37 8.25 10.10 -1.83
C VAL A 37 9.64 9.60 -1.48
N ARG A 38 9.93 9.39 -0.21
CA ARG A 38 11.24 8.92 0.23
C ARG A 38 11.55 7.49 -0.24
N ILE A 39 10.57 6.59 -0.27
CA ILE A 39 10.72 5.24 -0.87
C ILE A 39 11.22 5.35 -2.31
N VAL A 40 10.64 6.25 -3.09
CA VAL A 40 10.99 6.42 -4.50
C VAL A 40 12.34 7.13 -4.66
N ASP A 41 12.56 8.23 -3.96
CA ASP A 41 13.74 9.08 -4.09
C ASP A 41 15.02 8.40 -3.62
N GLN A 42 14.92 7.54 -2.62
CA GLN A 42 16.06 6.77 -2.11
C GLN A 42 16.29 5.44 -2.84
N HIS A 43 15.53 5.18 -3.90
CA HIS A 43 15.61 3.90 -4.62
C HIS A 43 15.46 2.68 -3.71
N PHE A 44 14.57 2.79 -2.70
CA PHE A 44 14.36 1.74 -1.71
C PHE A 44 13.77 0.46 -2.33
N LEU A 45 13.04 0.59 -3.44
CA LEU A 45 12.50 -0.55 -4.17
C LEU A 45 13.60 -1.29 -4.92
N ALA A 46 13.59 -2.63 -4.85
CA ALA A 46 14.52 -3.43 -5.62
C ALA A 46 14.32 -3.22 -7.12
N SER A 47 15.43 -3.21 -7.86
CA SER A 47 15.39 -3.25 -9.32
C SER A 47 15.02 -4.65 -9.78
N VAL A 48 13.86 -4.78 -10.42
CA VAL A 48 13.36 -6.05 -10.94
C VAL A 48 13.17 -5.92 -12.45
N ALA A 49 13.47 -6.99 -13.19
CA ALA A 49 13.24 -7.01 -14.62
C ALA A 49 11.74 -7.04 -14.95
N GLY A 50 11.29 -6.14 -15.80
CA GLY A 50 9.90 -6.00 -16.22
C GLY A 50 9.02 -5.18 -15.26
N PRO A 51 7.75 -5.00 -15.59
CA PRO A 51 6.83 -4.24 -14.76
C PRO A 51 6.52 -4.97 -13.46
N VAL A 52 6.56 -4.24 -12.36
CA VAL A 52 6.37 -4.79 -11.00
C VAL A 52 5.49 -3.87 -10.18
N ALA A 53 4.76 -4.47 -9.23
CA ALA A 53 4.00 -3.75 -8.24
C ALA A 53 4.55 -4.02 -6.83
N TRP A 54 4.54 -2.98 -6.02
CA TRP A 54 4.93 -3.01 -4.62
C TRP A 54 3.80 -2.49 -3.76
N LYS A 55 3.35 -3.28 -2.80
CA LYS A 55 2.36 -2.83 -1.82
C LYS A 55 3.05 -2.27 -0.59
N VAL A 56 2.69 -1.06 -0.24
CA VAL A 56 3.18 -0.40 0.98
C VAL A 56 2.13 -0.59 2.07
N PHE A 57 2.53 -1.23 3.15
CA PHE A 57 1.71 -1.45 4.33
C PHE A 57 2.25 -0.61 5.49
N ALA A 58 1.34 -0.08 6.30
CA ALA A 58 1.65 0.33 7.65
C ALA A 58 1.27 -0.79 8.63
N GLN A 59 2.16 -1.14 9.51
CA GLN A 59 1.88 -2.09 10.58
C GLN A 59 1.51 -1.29 11.84
N ASN A 60 0.23 -1.31 12.20
CA ASN A 60 -0.24 -0.60 13.38
C ASN A 60 0.27 -1.26 14.66
N GLY A 61 0.69 -0.43 15.60
CA GLY A 61 1.09 -0.86 16.93
C GLY A 61 -0.07 -1.45 17.73
N SER A 62 0.25 -2.05 18.86
CA SER A 62 -0.77 -2.48 19.81
C SER A 62 -1.42 -1.27 20.47
N ALA A 63 -2.73 -1.29 20.65
CA ALA A 63 -3.41 -0.28 21.45
C ALA A 63 -2.87 -0.35 22.89
N THR A 64 -2.14 0.68 23.28
CA THR A 64 -1.83 0.89 24.70
C THR A 64 -3.05 1.49 25.39
N GLU A 65 -3.10 1.42 26.72
CA GLU A 65 -4.22 2.00 27.49
C GLU A 65 -4.40 3.51 27.23
N SER A 66 -3.36 4.18 26.75
CA SER A 66 -3.38 5.60 26.39
C SER A 66 -3.89 5.88 24.98
N PHE A 67 -4.12 4.85 24.15
CA PHE A 67 -4.57 5.07 22.78
C PHE A 67 -6.09 5.29 22.73
N ASP A 68 -6.48 6.34 22.04
CA ASP A 68 -7.89 6.71 21.88
C ASP A 68 -8.68 5.62 21.10
N LYS A 69 -9.47 4.82 21.81
CA LYS A 69 -10.33 3.78 21.25
C LYS A 69 -11.35 4.34 20.25
N GLU A 70 -11.75 5.59 20.42
CA GLU A 70 -12.66 6.28 19.51
C GLU A 70 -11.96 6.54 18.16
N LYS A 71 -10.70 6.98 18.20
CA LYS A 71 -9.87 7.15 17.00
C LYS A 71 -9.72 5.81 16.24
N MET A 72 -9.41 4.73 16.95
CA MET A 72 -9.28 3.40 16.34
C MET A 72 -10.59 2.93 15.68
N ARG A 73 -11.72 3.14 16.35
CA ARG A 73 -13.03 2.77 15.82
C ARG A 73 -13.36 3.59 14.56
N ARG A 74 -13.07 4.89 14.56
CA ARG A 74 -13.29 5.79 13.44
C ARG A 74 -12.47 5.41 12.20
N LEU A 75 -11.20 5.04 12.41
CA LEU A 75 -10.29 4.65 11.35
C LEU A 75 -10.55 3.22 10.83
N GLY A 76 -11.32 2.41 11.58
CA GLY A 76 -11.58 1.01 11.21
C GLY A 76 -10.35 0.12 11.26
N TYR A 77 -9.28 0.55 11.94
CA TYR A 77 -8.05 -0.21 12.10
C TYR A 77 -8.08 -1.03 13.39
N TRP A 78 -7.62 -2.26 13.28
CA TRP A 78 -7.40 -3.12 14.43
C TRP A 78 -5.92 -3.08 14.79
N ALA A 79 -5.62 -2.83 16.06
CA ALA A 79 -4.27 -2.90 16.57
C ALA A 79 -3.56 -4.20 16.13
N GLY A 80 -2.30 -4.08 15.74
CA GLY A 80 -1.47 -5.21 15.30
C GLY A 80 -1.75 -5.75 13.90
N LYS A 81 -2.67 -5.16 13.12
CA LYS A 81 -2.91 -5.58 11.74
C LYS A 81 -2.23 -4.65 10.74
N PRO A 82 -1.61 -5.21 9.68
CA PRO A 82 -1.10 -4.41 8.59
C PRO A 82 -2.25 -3.75 7.81
N THR A 83 -2.07 -2.49 7.46
CA THR A 83 -2.99 -1.72 6.64
C THR A 83 -2.32 -1.35 5.33
N GLU A 84 -2.93 -1.73 4.22
CA GLU A 84 -2.43 -1.33 2.90
C GLU A 84 -2.64 0.18 2.70
N MET A 85 -1.53 0.88 2.51
CA MET A 85 -1.49 2.33 2.38
C MET A 85 -1.49 2.76 0.92
N ALA A 86 -0.67 2.11 0.10
CA ALA A 86 -0.51 2.44 -1.30
C ALA A 86 -0.01 1.23 -2.10
N MET A 87 -0.11 1.33 -3.41
CA MET A 87 0.57 0.45 -4.33
C MET A 87 1.46 1.29 -5.25
N LEU A 88 2.73 0.94 -5.34
CA LEU A 88 3.70 1.54 -6.23
C LEU A 88 3.87 0.65 -7.46
N PHE A 89 3.70 1.21 -8.65
CA PHE A 89 3.93 0.50 -9.90
C PHE A 89 5.22 1.01 -10.52
N VAL A 90 6.09 0.09 -10.86
CA VAL A 90 7.31 0.39 -11.61
C VAL A 90 7.13 -0.19 -13.00
N ASP A 91 7.14 0.65 -14.01
CA ASP A 91 7.00 0.24 -15.40
C ASP A 91 8.35 -0.18 -16.02
N GLU A 92 8.32 -0.60 -17.28
CA GLU A 92 9.51 -1.04 -18.01
C GLU A 92 10.55 0.07 -18.19
N SER A 93 10.15 1.34 -18.08
CA SER A 93 11.06 2.50 -18.12
C SER A 93 11.61 2.87 -16.74
N HIS A 94 11.29 2.08 -15.70
CA HIS A 94 11.61 2.35 -14.30
C HIS A 94 10.93 3.60 -13.74
N SER A 95 9.88 4.09 -14.41
CA SER A 95 9.04 5.15 -13.86
C SER A 95 8.13 4.59 -12.78
N VAL A 96 8.05 5.28 -11.65
CA VAL A 96 7.22 4.87 -10.52
C VAL A 96 5.90 5.63 -10.56
N GLN A 97 4.82 4.90 -10.37
CA GLN A 97 3.47 5.43 -10.24
C GLN A 97 2.87 4.95 -8.93
N VAL A 98 2.02 5.76 -8.31
CA VAL A 98 1.43 5.43 -7.01
C VAL A 98 -0.08 5.36 -7.11
N SER A 99 -0.65 4.36 -6.46
CA SER A 99 -2.08 4.18 -6.28
C SER A 99 -2.40 4.15 -4.79
N TRP A 100 -3.42 4.91 -4.40
CA TRP A 100 -3.91 4.94 -3.03
C TRP A 100 -5.03 3.93 -2.85
N THR A 101 -5.09 3.33 -1.66
CA THR A 101 -6.23 2.48 -1.32
C THR A 101 -7.43 3.33 -0.91
N ASN A 102 -8.64 2.77 -1.03
CA ASN A 102 -9.89 3.47 -0.73
C ASN A 102 -10.07 3.90 0.73
N ARG A 103 -9.15 3.51 1.61
CA ARG A 103 -9.24 3.79 3.04
C ARG A 103 -8.46 5.02 3.46
N MET A 104 -7.77 5.64 2.51
CA MET A 104 -6.94 6.79 2.80
C MET A 104 -7.56 8.07 2.29
N THR A 105 -7.52 9.09 3.13
CA THR A 105 -7.89 10.45 2.76
C THR A 105 -6.84 11.12 1.88
N GLY A 106 -5.84 10.38 1.44
CA GLY A 106 -4.82 10.77 0.47
C GLY A 106 -3.45 11.04 1.08
N ALA A 107 -2.50 11.35 0.21
CA ALA A 107 -1.10 11.60 0.57
C ALA A 107 -0.87 12.72 1.60
N ARG A 108 -1.88 13.52 1.83
CA ARG A 108 -1.79 14.69 2.71
C ARG A 108 -2.14 14.40 4.16
N THR A 109 -2.52 13.18 4.50
CA THR A 109 -2.89 12.84 5.87
C THR A 109 -1.64 12.68 6.72
N PRO A 110 -1.56 13.37 7.87
CA PRO A 110 -0.47 13.17 8.82
C PRO A 110 -0.42 11.72 9.31
N ILE A 111 0.79 11.17 9.42
CA ILE A 111 1.00 9.78 9.88
C ILE A 111 0.36 9.56 11.25
N ALA A 112 0.56 10.51 12.16
CA ALA A 112 0.03 10.44 13.52
C ALA A 112 -1.51 10.46 13.60
N ASP A 113 -2.19 10.94 12.55
CA ASP A 113 -3.65 10.97 12.49
C ASP A 113 -4.24 9.65 11.96
N GLU A 114 -3.48 8.95 11.12
CA GLU A 114 -3.94 7.73 10.45
C GLU A 114 -3.44 6.43 11.11
N LEU A 115 -2.28 6.45 11.75
CA LEU A 115 -1.63 5.23 12.21
C LEU A 115 -1.53 5.16 13.74
N VAL A 116 -1.49 3.93 14.23
CA VAL A 116 -1.22 3.60 15.62
C VAL A 116 0.29 3.42 15.79
N PRO A 117 0.97 4.25 16.59
CA PRO A 117 2.40 4.08 16.82
C PRO A 117 2.72 2.81 17.61
N HIS A 118 3.90 2.24 17.41
CA HIS A 118 4.43 1.11 18.20
C HIS A 118 5.03 1.55 19.52
N GLY A 119 5.56 2.76 19.57
CA GLY A 119 6.09 3.48 20.71
C GLY A 119 5.93 4.98 20.50
N PRO A 120 6.35 5.85 21.40
CA PRO A 120 6.25 7.29 21.26
C PRO A 120 6.96 7.78 19.99
N GLY A 121 6.20 8.17 18.96
CA GLY A 121 6.72 8.63 17.68
C GLY A 121 7.30 7.52 16.77
N GLU A 122 7.06 6.24 17.06
CA GLU A 122 7.57 5.11 16.28
C GLU A 122 6.48 4.51 15.40
N TYR A 123 6.68 4.50 14.10
CA TYR A 123 5.78 3.96 13.10
C TYR A 123 6.49 2.94 12.22
N HIS A 124 5.78 1.87 11.84
CA HIS A 124 6.34 0.78 11.07
C HIS A 124 5.66 0.66 9.71
N PHE A 125 6.47 0.60 8.66
CA PHE A 125 6.04 0.36 7.30
C PHE A 125 6.73 -0.88 6.74
N TYR A 126 6.05 -1.55 5.83
CA TYR A 126 6.59 -2.71 5.14
C TYR A 126 6.17 -2.68 3.66
N VAL A 127 7.12 -3.02 2.79
CA VAL A 127 6.92 -2.99 1.34
C VAL A 127 6.99 -4.40 0.78
N ASN A 128 5.86 -4.88 0.29
CA ASN A 128 5.74 -6.22 -0.29
C ASN A 128 5.83 -6.19 -1.80
N TYR A 129 6.67 -7.08 -2.34
CA TYR A 129 6.72 -7.38 -3.76
C TYR A 129 5.47 -8.18 -4.19
N VAL A 130 4.85 -7.75 -5.29
CA VAL A 130 3.73 -8.46 -5.90
C VAL A 130 4.14 -8.84 -7.33
N SER A 131 4.60 -10.06 -7.51
CA SER A 131 4.90 -10.60 -8.83
C SER A 131 3.62 -10.87 -9.60
N GLY A 132 3.59 -10.51 -10.89
CA GLY A 132 2.49 -10.83 -11.78
C GLY A 132 1.18 -10.23 -11.32
N GLY A 133 1.22 -8.98 -10.90
CA GLY A 133 0.05 -8.27 -10.45
C GLY A 133 -1.04 -8.33 -11.53
N ARG A 134 -2.20 -8.79 -11.15
CA ARG A 134 -3.44 -8.55 -11.88
C ARG A 134 -3.72 -7.06 -11.78
N ALA A 135 -2.80 -6.30 -12.35
CA ALA A 135 -2.85 -4.86 -12.29
C ALA A 135 -3.88 -4.40 -13.33
N VAL A 136 -4.81 -3.63 -12.87
CA VAL A 136 -5.57 -2.77 -13.75
C VAL A 136 -4.57 -1.81 -14.41
N PRO A 137 -4.63 -1.58 -15.71
CA PRO A 137 -3.76 -0.61 -16.37
C PRO A 137 -3.81 0.72 -15.63
N PHE A 138 -2.66 1.26 -15.27
CA PHE A 138 -2.60 2.47 -14.44
C PHE A 138 -3.31 3.65 -15.09
N ALA A 139 -3.30 3.75 -16.40
CA ALA A 139 -4.04 4.79 -17.13
C ALA A 139 -5.54 4.75 -16.81
N GLU A 140 -6.14 3.56 -16.74
CA GLU A 140 -7.55 3.40 -16.36
C GLU A 140 -7.75 3.72 -14.86
N PHE A 141 -6.87 3.22 -14.01
CA PHE A 141 -6.93 3.45 -12.56
C PHE A 141 -6.80 4.94 -12.19
N ARG A 142 -5.96 5.68 -12.89
CA ARG A 142 -5.71 7.10 -12.65
C ARG A 142 -7.00 7.93 -12.67
N ASP A 143 -7.88 7.62 -13.60
CA ASP A 143 -9.13 8.35 -13.77
C ASP A 143 -10.13 8.02 -12.64
N TRP A 144 -9.96 6.89 -11.96
CA TRP A 144 -10.88 6.43 -10.91
C TRP A 144 -10.57 6.99 -9.52
N VAL A 145 -9.36 7.49 -9.29
CA VAL A 145 -8.93 8.04 -7.99
C VAL A 145 -9.81 9.21 -7.52
N GLN A 146 -10.47 9.90 -8.46
CA GLN A 146 -11.36 11.03 -8.19
C GLN A 146 -12.85 10.65 -8.13
N LEU A 147 -13.19 9.40 -8.38
CA LEU A 147 -14.56 8.91 -8.35
C LEU A 147 -15.05 8.71 -6.90
N SER A 148 -16.37 8.71 -6.73
CA SER A 148 -16.97 8.23 -5.49
C SER A 148 -16.69 6.73 -5.29
N ASP A 149 -16.83 6.24 -4.06
CA ASP A 149 -16.58 4.83 -3.74
C ASP A 149 -17.41 3.88 -4.62
N ASP A 150 -18.69 4.19 -4.83
CA ASP A 150 -19.58 3.37 -5.65
C ASP A 150 -19.15 3.34 -7.12
N GLU A 151 -18.79 4.50 -7.67
CA GLU A 151 -18.29 4.61 -9.05
C GLU A 151 -16.95 3.90 -9.22
N TYR A 152 -16.04 4.05 -8.25
CA TYR A 152 -14.75 3.35 -8.26
C TYR A 152 -14.94 1.83 -8.31
N TRP A 153 -15.78 1.28 -7.43
CA TRP A 153 -16.03 -0.16 -7.41
C TRP A 153 -16.74 -0.65 -8.67
N ALA A 154 -17.64 0.13 -9.22
CA ALA A 154 -18.29 -0.21 -10.49
C ALA A 154 -17.27 -0.30 -11.63
N GLN A 155 -16.34 0.65 -11.74
CA GLN A 155 -15.29 0.64 -12.76
C GLN A 155 -14.29 -0.51 -12.52
N MET A 156 -13.89 -0.73 -11.28
CA MET A 156 -13.00 -1.84 -10.91
C MET A 156 -13.60 -3.19 -11.31
N ASN A 157 -14.87 -3.41 -11.00
CA ASN A 157 -15.57 -4.66 -11.29
C ASN A 157 -15.75 -4.87 -12.80
N ALA A 158 -16.13 -3.82 -13.54
CA ALA A 158 -16.21 -3.88 -14.99
C ALA A 158 -14.86 -4.23 -15.64
N THR A 159 -13.78 -3.65 -15.13
CA THR A 159 -12.44 -3.92 -15.64
C THR A 159 -11.97 -5.35 -15.28
N ARG A 160 -12.27 -5.84 -14.08
CA ARG A 160 -11.99 -7.22 -13.69
C ARG A 160 -12.69 -8.23 -14.60
N ALA A 161 -13.99 -8.01 -14.86
CA ALA A 161 -14.77 -8.86 -15.76
C ALA A 161 -14.20 -8.87 -17.18
N ARG A 162 -13.79 -7.71 -17.69
CA ARG A 162 -13.21 -7.55 -19.02
C ARG A 162 -11.83 -8.18 -19.17
N LEU A 163 -10.92 -7.91 -18.22
CA LEU A 163 -9.52 -8.35 -18.32
C LEU A 163 -9.31 -9.80 -17.88
N TYR A 164 -10.15 -10.28 -16.97
CA TYR A 164 -9.99 -11.61 -16.36
C TYR A 164 -11.30 -12.42 -16.33
N PRO A 165 -11.96 -12.63 -17.49
CA PRO A 165 -13.28 -13.28 -17.53
C PRO A 165 -13.25 -14.72 -17.02
N GLN A 166 -12.07 -15.38 -16.99
CA GLN A 166 -11.90 -16.70 -16.42
C GLN A 166 -11.92 -16.71 -14.87
N LEU A 167 -11.73 -15.55 -14.24
CA LEU A 167 -11.63 -15.44 -12.78
C LEU A 167 -12.79 -14.68 -12.17
N TYR A 168 -13.40 -13.80 -12.93
CA TYR A 168 -14.51 -12.96 -12.50
C TYR A 168 -15.71 -13.16 -13.43
N ASP A 169 -16.89 -13.01 -12.88
CA ASP A 169 -18.12 -12.98 -13.66
C ASP A 169 -18.38 -11.61 -14.30
N GLU A 170 -19.50 -11.45 -14.94
CA GLU A 170 -19.89 -10.20 -15.61
C GLU A 170 -20.07 -9.00 -14.65
N ASN A 171 -20.25 -9.28 -13.35
CA ASN A 171 -20.37 -8.27 -12.30
C ASN A 171 -19.02 -7.99 -11.60
N GLY A 172 -17.94 -8.63 -12.05
CA GLY A 172 -16.62 -8.50 -11.43
C GLY A 172 -16.47 -9.28 -10.13
N GLU A 173 -17.42 -10.17 -9.81
CA GLU A 173 -17.35 -11.05 -8.65
C GLU A 173 -16.46 -12.28 -8.93
N PRO A 174 -15.68 -12.73 -7.95
CA PRO A 174 -14.81 -13.90 -8.13
C PRO A 174 -15.64 -15.14 -8.48
N ARG A 175 -15.29 -15.82 -9.57
CA ARG A 175 -15.88 -17.11 -9.89
C ARG A 175 -15.45 -18.16 -8.87
N PRO A 176 -16.35 -19.08 -8.46
CA PRO A 176 -15.98 -20.19 -7.59
C PRO A 176 -14.81 -20.96 -8.22
N ARG A 177 -13.75 -21.19 -7.44
CA ARG A 177 -12.66 -22.07 -7.89
C ARG A 177 -13.25 -23.47 -8.07
N GLY A 178 -13.31 -23.94 -9.32
CA GLY A 178 -13.67 -25.32 -9.59
C GLY A 178 -12.77 -26.22 -8.72
N ARG A 179 -13.39 -27.08 -7.91
CA ARG A 179 -12.64 -28.16 -7.26
C ARG A 179 -12.14 -29.06 -8.40
N ALA A 180 -10.83 -29.07 -8.63
CA ALA A 180 -10.18 -30.06 -9.44
C ALA A 180 -10.20 -31.41 -8.72
#